data_c6949a665382b876d67d0a1e8d35d518
#
_entry.id   c6949a665382b876d67d0a1e8d35d518
#
_cell.length_a   1.000
_cell.length_b   1.000
_cell.length_c   1.000
_cell.angle_alpha   90.00
_cell.angle_beta   90.00
_cell.angle_gamma   90.00
#
_symmetry.space_group_name_H-M   'P 1'
#
loop_
_entity.id
_entity.type
_entity.pdbx_description
1 polymer ?
#
loop_
_entity_poly.entity_id
_entity_poly.type
_entity_poly.pdbx_seq_one_letter_code
_entity_poly.pdbx_strand_id
1 'polypeptide(L)'
;MSATTSTGGALGGFNNLLVKIGKAVGGVVGTLYQAGRDTIDTIIRNILPFMAFISVLIGIINGVIINGHPIGYWLAQLLTPLASNLLGLLVISIFCAIPILSPVLGPGAVIAQVVGVLLGDRIGKGDIPPQYALPALFAINPQVGCDFIPVGLALGEAEPETVEVGVPAVLISRLFTGPLAVVIAWLASFGLYPSSN
;
A
#
# COMPACT_ATOMS: atom_id res chain seq x y z
N MET A 1 20.34 37.00 62.67
CA MET A 1 20.75 37.70 61.44
C MET A 1 21.20 36.68 60.47
N SER A 2 20.31 36.23 59.56
CA SER A 2 20.59 35.21 58.57
C SER A 2 20.78 35.91 57.23
N ALA A 3 21.99 35.83 56.69
CA ALA A 3 22.32 36.30 55.36
C ALA A 3 21.99 35.18 54.36
N THR A 4 20.83 35.27 53.70
CA THR A 4 20.51 34.45 52.57
C THR A 4 21.17 35.03 51.32
N THR A 5 22.28 34.41 50.92
CA THR A 5 22.96 34.69 49.68
C THR A 5 22.10 34.25 48.48
N SER A 6 21.59 35.19 47.73
CA SER A 6 20.90 34.99 46.46
C SER A 6 21.92 34.70 45.35
N THR A 7 22.34 33.42 45.24
CA THR A 7 23.15 32.94 44.11
C THR A 7 22.29 32.24 43.07
N GLY A 8 21.06 32.71 42.86
CA GLY A 8 20.05 31.96 42.12
C GLY A 8 19.72 32.41 40.69
N GLY A 9 20.28 33.51 40.16
CA GLY A 9 19.75 34.07 38.89
C GLY A 9 20.32 33.37 37.62
N ALA A 10 21.62 33.25 37.49
CA ALA A 10 22.26 32.77 36.27
C ALA A 10 22.39 31.23 36.23
N LEU A 11 22.76 30.61 37.36
CA LEU A 11 22.87 29.14 37.47
C LEU A 11 21.48 28.47 37.40
N GLY A 12 20.44 29.08 37.97
CA GLY A 12 19.08 28.58 37.85
C GLY A 12 18.55 28.65 36.42
N GLY A 13 18.84 29.70 35.67
CA GLY A 13 18.49 29.84 34.27
C GLY A 13 19.21 28.80 33.38
N PHE A 14 20.48 28.57 33.62
CA PHE A 14 21.27 27.57 32.91
C PHE A 14 20.78 26.13 33.19
N ASN A 15 20.48 25.82 34.44
CA ASN A 15 19.95 24.51 34.82
C ASN A 15 18.56 24.26 34.18
N ASN A 16 17.70 25.28 34.19
CA ASN A 16 16.39 25.17 33.50
C ASN A 16 16.53 25.01 31.99
N LEU A 17 17.51 25.63 31.34
CA LEU A 17 17.78 25.47 29.92
C LEU A 17 18.26 24.03 29.62
N LEU A 18 19.20 23.50 30.42
CA LEU A 18 19.67 22.11 30.28
C LEU A 18 18.54 21.10 30.47
N VAL A 19 17.68 21.29 31.45
CA VAL A 19 16.53 20.42 31.68
C VAL A 19 15.55 20.50 30.51
N LYS A 20 15.32 21.69 29.94
CA LYS A 20 14.44 21.87 28.79
C LYS A 20 14.99 21.20 27.52
N ILE A 21 16.29 21.35 27.27
CA ILE A 21 16.98 20.67 26.18
C ILE A 21 16.95 19.15 26.39
N GLY A 22 17.27 18.68 27.60
CA GLY A 22 17.24 17.24 27.90
C GLY A 22 15.85 16.62 27.71
N LYS A 23 14.78 17.30 28.13
CA LYS A 23 13.40 16.87 27.90
C LYS A 23 13.03 16.86 26.40
N ALA A 24 13.44 17.86 25.64
CA ALA A 24 13.16 17.93 24.21
C ALA A 24 13.89 16.80 23.45
N VAL A 25 15.18 16.63 23.71
CA VAL A 25 15.99 15.55 23.10
C VAL A 25 15.47 14.18 23.53
N GLY A 26 15.20 13.99 24.82
CA GLY A 26 14.65 12.74 25.34
C GLY A 26 13.28 12.39 24.74
N GLY A 27 12.43 13.40 24.51
CA GLY A 27 11.15 13.22 23.84
C GLY A 27 11.30 12.75 22.38
N VAL A 28 12.17 13.41 21.61
CA VAL A 28 12.46 13.01 20.21
C VAL A 28 13.06 11.60 20.15
N VAL A 29 14.05 11.30 20.98
CA VAL A 29 14.66 9.96 21.01
C VAL A 29 13.65 8.90 21.43
N GLY A 30 12.81 9.19 22.45
CA GLY A 30 11.74 8.29 22.88
C GLY A 30 10.73 8.00 21.77
N THR A 31 10.30 9.04 21.04
CA THR A 31 9.37 8.88 19.92
C THR A 31 9.98 8.05 18.80
N LEU A 32 11.22 8.32 18.39
CA LEU A 32 11.92 7.54 17.37
C LEU A 32 12.11 6.08 17.77
N TYR A 33 12.48 5.84 19.03
CA TYR A 33 12.63 4.48 19.54
C TYR A 33 11.32 3.72 19.55
N GLN A 34 10.22 4.36 19.99
CA GLN A 34 8.90 3.76 19.99
C GLN A 34 8.42 3.47 18.55
N ALA A 35 8.55 4.43 17.64
CA ALA A 35 8.22 4.24 16.23
C ALA A 35 9.00 3.09 15.60
N GLY A 36 10.28 2.92 15.95
CA GLY A 36 11.09 1.78 15.52
C GLY A 36 10.56 0.45 16.02
N ARG A 37 10.17 0.38 17.28
CA ARG A 37 9.54 -0.85 17.85
C ARG A 37 8.23 -1.18 17.18
N ASP A 38 7.34 -0.20 17.04
CA ASP A 38 6.02 -0.38 16.42
C ASP A 38 6.17 -0.85 14.97
N THR A 39 7.16 -0.31 14.25
CA THR A 39 7.50 -0.74 12.88
C THR A 39 7.93 -2.21 12.84
N ILE A 40 8.84 -2.63 13.73
CA ILE A 40 9.30 -4.02 13.80
C ILE A 40 8.15 -4.96 14.17
N ASP A 41 7.34 -4.60 15.16
CA ASP A 41 6.19 -5.40 15.55
C ASP A 41 5.17 -5.55 14.40
N THR A 42 4.91 -4.48 13.65
CA THR A 42 4.05 -4.50 12.46
C THR A 42 4.60 -5.40 11.37
N ILE A 43 5.90 -5.32 11.09
CA ILE A 43 6.56 -6.17 10.10
C ILE A 43 6.43 -7.65 10.48
N ILE A 44 6.77 -8.00 11.71
CA ILE A 44 6.79 -9.40 12.15
C ILE A 44 5.39 -9.98 12.25
N ARG A 45 4.44 -9.23 12.81
CA ARG A 45 3.10 -9.75 13.10
C ARG A 45 2.15 -9.70 11.91
N ASN A 46 2.29 -8.71 11.02
CA ASN A 46 1.36 -8.48 9.94
C ASN A 46 1.98 -8.71 8.57
N ILE A 47 3.14 -8.06 8.26
CA ILE A 47 3.71 -8.08 6.92
C ILE A 47 4.32 -9.44 6.58
N LEU A 48 5.12 -10.02 7.46
CA LEU A 48 5.77 -11.32 7.19
C LEU A 48 4.76 -12.46 7.01
N PRO A 49 3.75 -12.66 7.87
CA PRO A 49 2.72 -13.68 7.64
C PRO A 49 1.94 -13.45 6.35
N PHE A 50 1.63 -12.18 6.03
CA PHE A 50 0.98 -11.83 4.78
C PHE A 50 1.85 -12.18 3.56
N MET A 51 3.12 -11.82 3.56
CA MET A 51 4.08 -12.17 2.48
C MET A 51 4.23 -13.68 2.32
N ALA A 52 4.27 -14.43 3.41
CA ALA A 52 4.30 -15.90 3.37
C ALA A 52 3.03 -16.46 2.71
N PHE A 53 1.85 -15.95 3.08
CA PHE A 53 0.58 -16.34 2.48
C PHE A 53 0.54 -16.05 0.97
N ILE A 54 0.94 -14.84 0.54
CA ILE A 54 1.03 -14.48 -0.88
C ILE A 54 2.00 -15.39 -1.63
N SER A 55 3.15 -15.72 -1.03
CA SER A 55 4.12 -16.62 -1.63
C SER A 55 3.56 -18.02 -1.88
N VAL A 56 2.75 -18.54 -0.95
CA VAL A 56 2.03 -19.80 -1.13
C VAL A 56 1.03 -19.72 -2.29
N LEU A 57 0.25 -18.66 -2.38
CA LEU A 57 -0.71 -18.47 -3.48
C LEU A 57 -0.01 -18.40 -4.83
N ILE A 58 1.06 -17.62 -4.95
CA ILE A 58 1.88 -17.54 -6.16
C ILE A 58 2.48 -18.91 -6.49
N GLY A 59 2.94 -19.65 -5.48
CA GLY A 59 3.43 -21.01 -5.62
C GLY A 59 2.38 -21.97 -6.19
N ILE A 60 1.13 -21.89 -5.71
CA ILE A 60 0.00 -22.67 -6.23
C ILE A 60 -0.31 -22.29 -7.69
N ILE A 61 -0.41 -20.99 -7.97
CA ILE A 61 -0.73 -20.48 -9.31
C ILE A 61 0.32 -20.91 -10.35
N ASN A 62 1.59 -20.96 -9.96
CA ASN A 62 2.68 -21.34 -10.84
C ASN A 62 2.99 -22.86 -10.81
N GLY A 63 2.67 -23.55 -9.71
CA GLY A 63 3.01 -24.96 -9.51
C GLY A 63 1.91 -25.93 -9.93
N VAL A 64 0.63 -25.55 -9.86
CA VAL A 64 -0.47 -26.42 -10.25
C VAL A 64 -0.64 -26.39 -11.77
N ILE A 65 -0.44 -27.54 -12.40
CA ILE A 65 -0.50 -27.69 -13.86
C ILE A 65 -1.87 -28.23 -14.28
N ILE A 66 -2.54 -27.52 -15.17
CA ILE A 66 -3.82 -27.90 -15.79
C ILE A 66 -3.62 -27.93 -17.30
N ASN A 67 -3.90 -29.07 -17.94
CA ASN A 67 -3.71 -29.25 -19.38
C ASN A 67 -2.30 -28.87 -19.88
N GLY A 68 -1.26 -29.20 -19.11
CA GLY A 68 0.14 -28.94 -19.48
C GLY A 68 0.64 -27.53 -19.21
N HIS A 69 -0.18 -26.65 -18.66
CA HIS A 69 0.18 -25.26 -18.33
C HIS A 69 -0.16 -24.94 -16.87
N PRO A 70 0.64 -24.11 -16.17
CA PRO A 70 0.29 -23.63 -14.83
C PRO A 70 -0.97 -22.78 -14.85
N ILE A 71 -1.71 -22.73 -13.73
CA ILE A 71 -2.92 -21.88 -13.59
C ILE A 71 -2.60 -20.43 -13.97
N GLY A 72 -1.43 -19.93 -13.59
CA GLY A 72 -0.99 -18.58 -13.92
C GLY A 72 -0.97 -18.29 -15.42
N TYR A 73 -0.66 -19.27 -16.26
CA TYR A 73 -0.71 -19.12 -17.71
C TYR A 73 -2.13 -18.80 -18.21
N TRP A 74 -3.12 -19.51 -17.71
CA TRP A 74 -4.52 -19.29 -18.09
C TRP A 74 -5.06 -17.94 -17.61
N LEU A 75 -4.72 -17.58 -16.37
CA LEU A 75 -5.06 -16.26 -15.82
C LEU A 75 -4.38 -15.14 -16.61
N ALA A 76 -3.11 -15.30 -16.95
CA ALA A 76 -2.38 -14.32 -17.75
C ALA A 76 -2.96 -14.17 -19.16
N GLN A 77 -3.39 -15.25 -19.81
CA GLN A 77 -4.07 -15.16 -21.10
C GLN A 77 -5.39 -14.39 -21.03
N LEU A 78 -6.15 -14.54 -19.95
CA LEU A 78 -7.38 -13.78 -19.73
C LEU A 78 -7.08 -12.28 -19.48
N LEU A 79 -6.03 -11.98 -18.73
CA LEU A 79 -5.67 -10.61 -18.36
C LEU A 79 -4.94 -9.83 -19.47
N THR A 80 -4.16 -10.52 -20.31
CA THR A 80 -3.34 -9.86 -21.35
C THR A 80 -4.18 -8.98 -22.29
N PRO A 81 -5.30 -9.43 -22.89
CA PRO A 81 -6.12 -8.60 -23.77
C PRO A 81 -6.74 -7.41 -23.04
N LEU A 82 -7.09 -7.59 -21.75
CA LEU A 82 -7.62 -6.50 -20.92
C LEU A 82 -6.53 -5.46 -20.61
N ALA A 83 -5.32 -5.90 -20.28
CA ALA A 83 -4.23 -5.00 -19.93
C ALA A 83 -3.54 -4.32 -21.13
N SER A 84 -3.84 -4.76 -22.35
CA SER A 84 -3.27 -4.21 -23.60
C SER A 84 -4.04 -3.00 -24.15
N ASN A 85 -5.08 -2.56 -23.46
CA ASN A 85 -5.86 -1.40 -23.88
C ASN A 85 -6.46 -0.66 -22.67
N LEU A 86 -6.75 0.62 -22.85
CA LEU A 86 -7.28 1.48 -21.78
C LEU A 86 -8.61 0.99 -21.21
N LEU A 87 -9.55 0.56 -22.06
CA LEU A 87 -10.86 0.10 -21.61
C LEU A 87 -10.75 -1.16 -20.74
N GLY A 88 -9.90 -2.09 -21.12
CA GLY A 88 -9.64 -3.29 -20.33
C GLY A 88 -8.98 -2.97 -18.98
N LEU A 89 -8.07 -2.01 -18.93
CA LEU A 89 -7.47 -1.54 -17.66
C LEU A 89 -8.50 -0.85 -16.76
N LEU A 90 -9.45 -0.12 -17.33
CA LEU A 90 -10.57 0.44 -16.56
C LEU A 90 -11.45 -0.67 -15.96
N VAL A 91 -11.72 -1.74 -16.72
CA VAL A 91 -12.46 -2.91 -16.22
C VAL A 91 -11.70 -3.57 -15.06
N ILE A 92 -10.38 -3.78 -15.19
CA ILE A 92 -9.55 -4.31 -14.11
C ILE A 92 -9.61 -3.40 -12.88
N SER A 93 -9.51 -2.08 -13.08
CA SER A 93 -9.55 -1.11 -11.98
C SER A 93 -10.89 -1.13 -11.24
N ILE A 94 -12.01 -1.17 -11.97
CA ILE A 94 -13.34 -1.27 -11.36
C ILE A 94 -13.47 -2.59 -10.59
N PHE A 95 -13.03 -3.70 -11.16
CA PHE A 95 -13.04 -5.00 -10.50
C PHE A 95 -12.24 -4.99 -9.20
N CYS A 96 -11.03 -4.43 -9.22
CA CYS A 96 -10.19 -4.30 -8.03
C CYS A 96 -10.75 -3.29 -6.99
N ALA A 97 -11.59 -2.36 -7.42
CA ALA A 97 -12.20 -1.35 -6.55
C ALA A 97 -13.53 -1.78 -5.92
N ILE A 98 -14.11 -2.94 -6.30
CA ILE A 98 -15.40 -3.39 -5.75
C ILE A 98 -15.30 -3.64 -4.25
N PRO A 99 -16.04 -2.87 -3.41
CA PRO A 99 -15.89 -2.95 -1.95
C PRO A 99 -16.23 -4.31 -1.34
N ILE A 100 -17.13 -5.07 -1.99
CA ILE A 100 -17.61 -6.37 -1.49
C ILE A 100 -16.56 -7.46 -1.74
N LEU A 101 -15.78 -7.37 -2.81
CA LEU A 101 -14.77 -8.39 -3.14
C LEU A 101 -13.56 -8.32 -2.21
N SER A 102 -13.20 -7.15 -1.77
CA SER A 102 -12.05 -6.91 -0.92
C SER A 102 -12.07 -7.74 0.39
N PRO A 103 -13.14 -7.68 1.23
CA PRO A 103 -13.21 -8.47 2.46
C PRO A 103 -13.41 -9.98 2.23
N VAL A 104 -14.04 -10.37 1.09
CA VAL A 104 -14.39 -11.78 0.79
C VAL A 104 -13.20 -12.55 0.24
N LEU A 105 -12.32 -11.89 -0.52
CA LEU A 105 -11.19 -12.51 -1.19
C LEU A 105 -9.91 -12.58 -0.32
N GLY A 106 -10.04 -12.22 0.93
CA GLY A 106 -8.98 -12.36 1.92
C GLY A 106 -8.14 -11.11 2.16
N PRO A 107 -7.19 -11.18 3.07
CA PRO A 107 -6.42 -10.03 3.50
C PRO A 107 -5.70 -9.41 2.31
N GLY A 108 -5.98 -8.19 2.14
CA GLY A 108 -5.41 -7.15 1.36
C GLY A 108 -4.53 -7.46 0.18
N ALA A 109 -4.82 -6.88 -0.91
CA ALA A 109 -3.92 -6.87 -2.07
C ALA A 109 -3.61 -8.25 -2.70
N VAL A 110 -4.23 -9.36 -2.28
CA VAL A 110 -3.97 -10.69 -2.88
C VAL A 110 -4.22 -10.65 -4.39
N ILE A 111 -5.39 -10.15 -4.79
CA ILE A 111 -5.74 -10.03 -6.21
C ILE A 111 -4.78 -9.07 -6.91
N ALA A 112 -4.53 -7.90 -6.32
CA ALA A 112 -3.61 -6.91 -6.88
C ALA A 112 -2.20 -7.48 -7.02
N GLN A 113 -1.72 -8.23 -6.02
CA GLN A 113 -0.40 -8.87 -6.06
C GLN A 113 -0.31 -9.91 -7.17
N VAL A 114 -1.29 -10.80 -7.27
CA VAL A 114 -1.32 -11.84 -8.32
C VAL A 114 -1.43 -11.21 -9.70
N VAL A 115 -2.38 -10.30 -9.90
CA VAL A 115 -2.56 -9.58 -11.17
C VAL A 115 -1.30 -8.79 -11.52
N GLY A 116 -0.69 -8.11 -10.54
CA GLY A 116 0.55 -7.34 -10.74
C GLY A 116 1.71 -8.20 -11.21
N VAL A 117 1.92 -9.38 -10.61
CA VAL A 117 2.97 -10.33 -11.02
C VAL A 117 2.71 -10.83 -12.44
N LEU A 118 1.47 -11.22 -12.75
CA LEU A 118 1.11 -11.73 -14.08
C LEU A 118 1.23 -10.66 -15.16
N LEU A 119 0.76 -9.44 -14.92
CA LEU A 119 0.91 -8.34 -15.87
C LEU A 119 2.38 -7.93 -16.03
N GLY A 120 3.14 -7.88 -14.95
CA GLY A 120 4.58 -7.59 -14.99
C GLY A 120 5.36 -8.59 -15.84
N ASP A 121 5.07 -9.88 -15.71
CA ASP A 121 5.66 -10.93 -16.55
C ASP A 121 5.32 -10.75 -18.04
N ARG A 122 4.06 -10.40 -18.36
CA ARG A 122 3.63 -10.17 -19.74
C ARG A 122 4.22 -8.91 -20.36
N ILE A 123 4.36 -7.85 -19.59
CA ILE A 123 5.06 -6.63 -20.02
C ILE A 123 6.54 -6.94 -20.25
N GLY A 124 7.17 -7.68 -19.34
CA GLY A 124 8.58 -8.07 -19.47
C GLY A 124 8.87 -8.97 -20.67
N LYS A 125 7.92 -9.79 -21.10
CA LYS A 125 8.00 -10.64 -22.30
C LYS A 125 7.65 -9.92 -23.59
N GLY A 126 7.13 -8.68 -23.51
CA GLY A 126 6.70 -7.91 -24.67
C GLY A 126 5.29 -8.25 -25.19
N ASP A 127 4.54 -9.12 -24.49
CA ASP A 127 3.14 -9.45 -24.83
C ASP A 127 2.20 -8.26 -24.62
N ILE A 128 2.56 -7.37 -23.68
CA ILE A 128 1.89 -6.11 -23.40
C ILE A 128 2.88 -4.97 -23.65
N PRO A 129 2.53 -3.96 -24.45
CA PRO A 129 3.43 -2.84 -24.69
C PRO A 129 3.82 -2.10 -23.39
N PRO A 130 5.09 -1.69 -23.23
CA PRO A 130 5.60 -1.08 -22.00
C PRO A 130 4.84 0.17 -21.54
N GLN A 131 4.24 0.90 -22.48
CA GLN A 131 3.42 2.09 -22.21
C GLN A 131 2.21 1.80 -21.31
N TYR A 132 1.77 0.55 -21.22
CA TYR A 132 0.68 0.13 -20.33
C TYR A 132 1.15 -0.23 -18.93
N ALA A 133 2.45 -0.24 -18.64
CA ALA A 133 2.98 -0.58 -17.31
C ALA A 133 2.47 0.38 -16.24
N LEU A 134 2.55 1.69 -16.48
CA LEU A 134 2.09 2.70 -15.53
C LEU A 134 0.56 2.65 -15.31
N PRO A 135 -0.29 2.68 -16.34
CA PRO A 135 -1.73 2.54 -16.13
C PRO A 135 -2.12 1.17 -15.57
N ALA A 136 -1.43 0.07 -15.86
CA ALA A 136 -1.69 -1.22 -15.24
C ALA A 136 -1.40 -1.21 -13.73
N LEU A 137 -0.32 -0.54 -13.29
CA LEU A 137 -0.03 -0.35 -11.87
C LEU A 137 -1.18 0.38 -11.16
N PHE A 138 -1.71 1.44 -11.76
CA PHE A 138 -2.84 2.17 -11.18
C PHE A 138 -4.17 1.42 -11.29
N ALA A 139 -4.31 0.50 -12.23
CA ALA A 139 -5.50 -0.35 -12.32
C ALA A 139 -5.64 -1.33 -11.14
N ILE A 140 -4.54 -1.81 -10.58
CA ILE A 140 -4.54 -2.71 -9.41
C ILE A 140 -4.44 -1.98 -8.06
N ASN A 141 -4.02 -0.71 -8.06
CA ASN A 141 -3.83 0.07 -6.84
C ASN A 141 -5.12 0.28 -6.00
N PRO A 142 -6.34 0.39 -6.55
CA PRO A 142 -7.56 0.52 -5.75
C PRO A 142 -7.77 -0.63 -4.76
N GLN A 143 -7.38 -1.85 -5.10
CA GLN A 143 -7.46 -3.02 -4.22
C GLN A 143 -6.65 -2.79 -2.94
N VAL A 144 -5.40 -2.34 -3.06
CA VAL A 144 -4.54 -2.05 -1.91
C VAL A 144 -5.17 -1.04 -0.97
N GLY A 145 -5.76 0.04 -1.50
CA GLY A 145 -6.46 1.04 -0.70
C GLY A 145 -7.70 0.49 0.02
N CYS A 146 -8.45 -0.39 -0.62
CA CYS A 146 -9.65 -0.99 -0.03
C CYS A 146 -9.34 -1.93 1.14
N ASP A 147 -8.20 -2.59 1.15
CA ASP A 147 -7.86 -3.61 2.14
C ASP A 147 -7.06 -3.04 3.32
N PHE A 148 -6.06 -2.23 3.04
CA PHE A 148 -5.17 -1.71 4.09
C PHE A 148 -5.80 -0.58 4.91
N ILE A 149 -6.67 0.24 4.35
CA ILE A 149 -7.30 1.34 5.10
C ILE A 149 -8.28 0.80 6.16
N PRO A 150 -9.22 -0.12 5.86
CA PRO A 150 -10.07 -0.72 6.88
C PRO A 150 -9.26 -1.41 7.99
N VAL A 151 -8.22 -2.14 7.65
CA VAL A 151 -7.36 -2.82 8.62
C VAL A 151 -6.58 -1.82 9.48
N GLY A 152 -5.98 -0.80 8.90
CA GLY A 152 -5.27 0.25 9.63
C GLY A 152 -6.17 1.01 10.60
N LEU A 153 -7.38 1.35 10.18
CA LEU A 153 -8.37 2.01 11.03
C LEU A 153 -8.90 1.09 12.13
N ALA A 154 -9.06 -0.21 11.85
CA ALA A 154 -9.54 -1.19 12.83
C ALA A 154 -8.48 -1.59 13.87
N LEU A 155 -7.19 -1.34 13.62
CA LEU A 155 -6.10 -1.62 14.56
C LEU A 155 -6.03 -0.66 15.77
N GLY A 156 -7.04 0.19 15.95
CA GLY A 156 -7.19 1.00 17.16
C GLY A 156 -6.44 2.34 17.13
N GLU A 157 -6.00 2.77 15.95
CA GLU A 157 -5.35 4.08 15.77
C GLU A 157 -6.35 5.21 15.51
N ALA A 158 -7.61 4.86 15.19
CA ALA A 158 -8.67 5.82 14.94
C ALA A 158 -9.86 5.62 15.89
N GLU A 159 -10.57 6.68 16.18
CA GLU A 159 -11.81 6.66 16.96
C GLU A 159 -12.87 5.80 16.25
N PRO A 160 -13.69 5.02 17.00
CA PRO A 160 -14.71 4.13 16.41
C PRO A 160 -15.64 4.83 15.42
N GLU A 161 -16.05 6.06 15.71
CA GLU A 161 -16.90 6.87 14.84
C GLU A 161 -16.20 7.22 13.51
N THR A 162 -14.89 7.48 13.55
CA THR A 162 -14.08 7.72 12.35
C THR A 162 -13.99 6.47 11.49
N VAL A 163 -13.87 5.28 12.10
CA VAL A 163 -13.86 4.00 11.38
C VAL A 163 -15.21 3.76 10.70
N GLU A 164 -16.31 3.95 11.43
CA GLU A 164 -17.68 3.71 10.94
C GLU A 164 -18.02 4.55 9.71
N VAL A 165 -17.61 5.80 9.69
CA VAL A 165 -17.87 6.72 8.55
C VAL A 165 -16.76 6.69 7.52
N GLY A 166 -15.50 6.65 7.94
CA GLY A 166 -14.34 6.77 7.07
C GLY A 166 -14.14 5.54 6.18
N VAL A 167 -14.36 4.33 6.69
CA VAL A 167 -14.16 3.10 5.90
C VAL A 167 -15.10 3.04 4.71
N PRO A 168 -16.44 3.17 4.86
CA PRO A 168 -17.35 3.19 3.71
C PRO A 168 -17.05 4.33 2.74
N ALA A 169 -16.73 5.52 3.25
CA ALA A 169 -16.40 6.67 2.40
C ALA A 169 -15.18 6.41 1.51
N VAL A 170 -14.11 5.82 2.06
CA VAL A 170 -12.93 5.47 1.28
C VAL A 170 -13.25 4.38 0.27
N LEU A 171 -13.94 3.32 0.67
CA LEU A 171 -14.30 2.22 -0.23
C LEU A 171 -15.13 2.71 -1.43
N ILE A 172 -16.11 3.57 -1.20
CA ILE A 172 -16.93 4.16 -2.27
C ILE A 172 -16.09 5.11 -3.13
N SER A 173 -15.24 5.94 -2.52
CA SER A 173 -14.40 6.87 -3.28
C SER A 173 -13.45 6.16 -4.23
N ARG A 174 -12.91 4.99 -3.85
CA ARG A 174 -12.01 4.19 -4.68
C ARG A 174 -12.66 3.66 -5.96
N LEU A 175 -13.96 3.42 -5.93
CA LEU A 175 -14.70 3.00 -7.12
C LEU A 175 -14.64 4.03 -8.27
N PHE A 176 -14.53 5.31 -7.92
CA PHE A 176 -14.41 6.41 -8.88
C PHE A 176 -12.96 6.85 -9.10
N THR A 177 -12.19 6.98 -8.01
CA THR A 177 -10.81 7.47 -8.09
C THR A 177 -9.86 6.45 -8.70
N GLY A 178 -10.13 5.15 -8.55
CA GLY A 178 -9.35 4.09 -9.18
C GLY A 178 -9.32 4.20 -10.71
N PRO A 179 -10.48 4.13 -11.40
CA PRO A 179 -10.53 4.32 -12.85
C PRO A 179 -10.00 5.68 -13.32
N LEU A 180 -10.26 6.74 -12.56
CA LEU A 180 -9.72 8.06 -12.87
C LEU A 180 -8.18 8.07 -12.83
N ALA A 181 -7.57 7.42 -11.84
CA ALA A 181 -6.13 7.29 -11.73
C ALA A 181 -5.52 6.52 -12.92
N VAL A 182 -6.23 5.50 -13.44
CA VAL A 182 -5.81 4.77 -14.66
C VAL A 182 -5.77 5.70 -15.87
N VAL A 183 -6.80 6.54 -16.05
CA VAL A 183 -6.84 7.50 -17.16
C VAL A 183 -5.69 8.51 -17.05
N ILE A 184 -5.46 9.05 -15.86
CA ILE A 184 -4.34 9.99 -15.60
C ILE A 184 -3.00 9.30 -15.88
N ALA A 185 -2.81 8.07 -15.39
CA ALA A 185 -1.59 7.30 -15.62
C ALA A 185 -1.36 6.98 -17.11
N TRP A 186 -2.44 6.68 -17.83
CA TRP A 186 -2.38 6.46 -19.27
C TRP A 186 -1.96 7.72 -20.03
N LEU A 187 -2.52 8.87 -19.68
CA LEU A 187 -2.11 10.16 -20.25
C LEU A 187 -0.64 10.47 -19.90
N ALA A 188 -0.22 10.22 -18.67
CA ALA A 188 1.14 10.43 -18.20
C ALA A 188 2.16 9.47 -18.84
N SER A 189 1.72 8.33 -19.38
CA SER A 189 2.59 7.35 -20.03
C SER A 189 3.02 7.77 -21.45
N PHE A 190 2.35 8.75 -22.05
CA PHE A 190 2.76 9.26 -23.36
C PHE A 190 4.13 9.92 -23.29
N GLY A 191 5.06 9.43 -24.10
CA GLY A 191 6.43 9.95 -24.17
C GLY A 191 7.39 9.38 -23.13
N LEU A 192 6.94 8.53 -22.19
CA LEU A 192 7.83 7.86 -21.23
C LEU A 192 8.58 6.68 -21.84
N TYR A 193 7.99 6.06 -22.85
CA TYR A 193 8.57 4.89 -23.51
C TYR A 193 8.81 5.22 -24.99
N PRO A 194 9.99 4.86 -25.56
CA PRO A 194 10.20 4.98 -26.98
C PRO A 194 9.15 4.13 -27.71
N SER A 195 8.52 4.70 -28.73
CA SER A 195 7.62 3.95 -29.59
C SER A 195 8.38 2.77 -30.18
N SER A 196 8.02 1.55 -29.77
CA SER A 196 8.51 0.34 -30.43
C SER A 196 7.87 0.30 -31.82
N ASN A 197 8.63 0.72 -32.84
CA ASN A 197 8.36 0.37 -34.22
C ASN A 197 8.65 -1.10 -34.45
#